data_2a00b1927af24dfd1eca7c7bcb12f3d1
#
_entry.id   2a00b1927af24dfd1eca7c7bcb12f3d1
#
_cell.length_a   1.000
_cell.length_b   1.000
_cell.length_c   1.000
_cell.angle_alpha   90.00
_cell.angle_beta   90.00
_cell.angle_gamma   90.00
#
_symmetry.space_group_name_H-M   'P 1'
#
loop_
_entity.id
_entity.type
_entity.pdbx_description
1 polymer ?
#
loop_
_entity_poly.entity_id
_entity_poly.type
_entity_poly.pdbx_seq_one_letter_code
_entity_poly.pdbx_strand_id
1 'polypeptide(L)'
;MISIRTFCALVVVLHISAACSSSDQAANPALDGSSPLSTDVTVVSSVGVSTTAVPVETTSTSSVSSVVPTTLPPKPEPLPNSELFDAAIKLHTLDAGSRDVSAAVVFEGQVVHTFAASTSKSSRQVNVDTNFRIASISKILTAATVLKLVEQGELELDEPIVGFIADSLGVPLADERARSITIRQLLSHTSGISNFLKIFFDAGTYDQMGMLKVALGETLASEPGSTFKYGNVSYVLLGKAIEQATGLSYQDAARQLVLAPLGLQSFRLVGTYDFGPTDALHAVSGGRTYMEQLGAAGGWVATATDVAKLLDSLDPQSPSLHIISEKYMELMKLPATPVPVGPLWDYGLGLRLFVSGEWGHSGSIENVHSMAVHRPDGLTVSVLVNGTKPKHTDDLIDAINAAVLAARTGIPATTTIAP
;
A
#
# COMPACT_ATOMS: atom_id res chain seq x y z
N MET A 1 6.58 49.57 -46.46
CA MET A 1 5.80 48.80 -47.41
C MET A 1 6.19 47.32 -47.27
N ILE A 2 5.50 46.54 -46.46
CA ILE A 2 5.48 45.09 -46.55
C ILE A 2 4.19 44.65 -45.88
N SER A 3 3.42 43.86 -46.58
CA SER A 3 2.04 43.49 -46.38
C SER A 3 1.86 42.42 -45.28
N ILE A 4 0.89 42.65 -44.41
CA ILE A 4 0.37 41.69 -43.42
C ILE A 4 -0.65 40.81 -44.13
N ARG A 5 -0.44 39.49 -44.16
CA ARG A 5 -1.47 38.51 -44.55
C ARG A 5 -2.03 37.80 -43.30
N THR A 6 -3.28 38.12 -43.05
CA THR A 6 -4.12 37.48 -42.02
C THR A 6 -4.52 36.06 -42.50
N PHE A 7 -4.28 35.05 -41.68
CA PHE A 7 -4.83 33.73 -41.87
C PHE A 7 -5.98 33.50 -40.89
N CYS A 8 -7.21 33.43 -41.40
CA CYS A 8 -8.37 32.98 -40.66
C CYS A 8 -8.34 31.46 -40.56
N ALA A 9 -8.32 30.90 -39.37
CA ALA A 9 -8.57 29.47 -39.10
C ALA A 9 -10.03 29.29 -38.68
N LEU A 10 -10.74 28.53 -39.47
CA LEU A 10 -12.13 28.13 -39.26
C LEU A 10 -12.20 27.03 -38.18
N VAL A 11 -12.86 27.30 -37.04
CA VAL A 11 -13.17 26.35 -36.00
C VAL A 11 -14.54 25.76 -36.31
N VAL A 12 -14.60 24.46 -36.64
CA VAL A 12 -15.85 23.69 -36.77
C VAL A 12 -16.14 23.09 -35.39
N VAL A 13 -17.21 23.57 -34.75
CA VAL A 13 -17.77 22.98 -33.53
C VAL A 13 -18.83 21.96 -33.94
N LEU A 14 -18.56 20.68 -33.72
CA LEU A 14 -19.59 19.63 -33.82
C LEU A 14 -20.33 19.54 -32.47
N HIS A 15 -21.62 19.89 -32.48
CA HIS A 15 -22.55 19.60 -31.39
C HIS A 15 -23.11 18.19 -31.64
N ILE A 16 -22.87 17.29 -30.68
CA ILE A 16 -23.60 16.03 -30.58
C ILE A 16 -24.58 16.17 -29.40
N SER A 17 -25.86 16.33 -29.73
CA SER A 17 -26.95 16.24 -28.77
C SER A 17 -27.36 14.79 -28.60
N ALA A 18 -27.23 14.26 -27.36
CA ALA A 18 -27.83 13.00 -26.97
C ALA A 18 -29.12 13.29 -26.18
N ALA A 19 -30.22 12.76 -26.72
CA ALA A 19 -31.55 12.89 -26.17
C ALA A 19 -31.73 12.00 -24.91
N CYS A 20 -32.29 12.55 -23.88
CA CYS A 20 -32.89 11.82 -22.76
C CYS A 20 -34.25 11.26 -23.18
N SER A 21 -34.50 9.99 -22.91
CA SER A 21 -35.86 9.45 -22.80
C SER A 21 -36.08 8.95 -21.38
N SER A 22 -37.08 9.57 -20.77
CA SER A 22 -37.70 9.23 -19.48
C SER A 22 -38.81 8.20 -19.67
N SER A 23 -38.95 7.28 -18.73
CA SER A 23 -40.19 6.59 -18.30
C SER A 23 -39.79 5.53 -17.26
N ASP A 24 -40.48 5.11 -16.21
CA ASP A 24 -41.71 5.56 -15.59
C ASP A 24 -41.72 4.98 -14.18
N GLN A 25 -42.45 5.63 -13.32
CA GLN A 25 -42.78 5.21 -11.95
C GLN A 25 -43.57 3.92 -11.92
N ALA A 26 -43.34 3.06 -10.94
CA ALA A 26 -44.39 2.20 -10.41
C ALA A 26 -44.19 1.97 -8.90
N ALA A 27 -45.30 2.10 -8.22
CA ALA A 27 -45.56 2.29 -6.81
C ALA A 27 -45.28 1.07 -5.92
N ASN A 28 -45.05 1.41 -4.64
CA ASN A 28 -45.15 0.59 -3.45
C ASN A 28 -46.57 0.01 -3.25
N PRO A 29 -46.75 -1.14 -2.60
CA PRO A 29 -47.59 -1.10 -1.42
C PRO A 29 -46.94 -1.75 -0.17
N ALA A 30 -47.19 -1.08 0.95
CA ALA A 30 -46.96 -1.54 2.30
C ALA A 30 -47.88 -2.72 2.65
N LEU A 31 -47.35 -3.66 3.47
CA LEU A 31 -48.17 -4.49 4.35
C LEU A 31 -47.47 -4.64 5.72
N ASP A 32 -48.22 -4.24 6.68
CA ASP A 32 -48.11 -4.32 8.12
C ASP A 32 -48.22 -5.77 8.60
N GLY A 33 -47.61 -6.11 9.75
CA GLY A 33 -47.78 -7.44 10.33
C GLY A 33 -46.85 -7.72 11.51
N SER A 34 -47.25 -7.24 12.67
CA SER A 34 -46.71 -7.44 14.02
C SER A 34 -46.61 -8.90 14.50
N SER A 35 -45.60 -9.16 15.30
CA SER A 35 -45.58 -9.74 16.68
C SER A 35 -44.62 -10.94 16.87
N PRO A 36 -44.14 -11.15 18.10
CA PRO A 36 -42.86 -11.79 18.37
C PRO A 36 -42.98 -13.27 18.76
N LEU A 37 -41.97 -14.05 18.50
CA LEU A 37 -41.81 -15.40 19.04
C LEU A 37 -40.63 -15.43 20.01
N SER A 38 -41.00 -15.62 21.28
CA SER A 38 -40.15 -16.05 22.38
C SER A 38 -39.69 -17.49 22.15
N THR A 39 -38.41 -17.76 22.36
CA THR A 39 -37.93 -19.13 22.58
C THR A 39 -37.03 -19.15 23.81
N ASP A 40 -37.54 -19.82 24.83
CA ASP A 40 -36.88 -20.21 26.07
C ASP A 40 -35.67 -21.11 25.77
N VAL A 41 -34.54 -20.81 26.40
CA VAL A 41 -33.37 -21.69 26.47
C VAL A 41 -33.34 -22.37 27.81
N THR A 42 -33.59 -23.68 27.80
CA THR A 42 -33.52 -24.52 28.97
C THR A 42 -32.08 -24.93 29.26
N VAL A 43 -31.58 -24.54 30.42
CA VAL A 43 -30.28 -24.97 30.97
C VAL A 43 -30.48 -26.38 31.57
N VAL A 44 -29.64 -27.36 31.14
CA VAL A 44 -29.59 -28.70 31.76
C VAL A 44 -28.26 -28.80 32.54
N SER A 45 -28.43 -29.01 33.85
CA SER A 45 -27.36 -29.17 34.83
C SER A 45 -26.66 -30.54 34.76
N SER A 46 -25.41 -30.51 35.08
CA SER A 46 -24.40 -31.50 35.43
C SER A 46 -24.88 -32.82 36.02
N VAL A 47 -24.28 -33.90 35.48
CA VAL A 47 -24.23 -35.21 36.15
C VAL A 47 -22.79 -35.50 36.54
N GLY A 48 -22.58 -35.73 37.85
CA GLY A 48 -21.29 -36.09 38.42
C GLY A 48 -20.99 -37.59 38.17
N VAL A 49 -19.72 -37.86 37.85
CA VAL A 49 -19.20 -39.26 37.81
C VAL A 49 -18.21 -39.45 38.96
N SER A 50 -18.54 -40.47 39.78
CA SER A 50 -17.79 -40.95 40.92
C SER A 50 -16.57 -41.75 40.46
N THR A 51 -15.40 -41.49 41.01
CA THR A 51 -14.16 -42.25 40.82
C THR A 51 -14.06 -43.39 41.82
N THR A 52 -13.99 -44.63 41.36
CA THR A 52 -13.50 -45.78 42.11
C THR A 52 -12.09 -46.17 41.63
N ALA A 53 -11.13 -46.13 42.53
CA ALA A 53 -9.75 -46.54 42.29
C ALA A 53 -9.60 -48.06 42.37
N VAL A 54 -8.88 -48.62 41.41
CA VAL A 54 -8.40 -50.02 41.44
C VAL A 54 -6.87 -49.99 41.47
N PRO A 55 -6.20 -50.76 42.33
CA PRO A 55 -4.73 -50.77 42.41
C PRO A 55 -4.13 -51.60 41.28
N VAL A 56 -3.13 -51.06 40.59
CA VAL A 56 -2.35 -51.76 39.56
C VAL A 56 -0.99 -52.13 40.14
N GLU A 57 -0.70 -53.41 40.09
CA GLU A 57 0.61 -54.01 40.44
C GLU A 57 1.70 -53.54 39.44
N THR A 58 2.84 -53.16 40.01
CA THR A 58 4.05 -52.79 39.26
C THR A 58 4.82 -54.04 38.85
N THR A 59 4.88 -54.35 37.59
CA THR A 59 5.92 -55.19 36.99
C THR A 59 6.88 -54.35 36.17
N SER A 60 8.08 -54.21 36.66
CA SER A 60 9.21 -53.55 36.03
C SER A 60 9.80 -54.44 34.90
N THR A 61 9.62 -54.03 33.66
CA THR A 61 10.46 -54.51 32.54
C THR A 61 11.09 -53.32 31.84
N SER A 62 12.39 -53.11 32.07
CA SER A 62 13.22 -52.17 31.34
C SER A 62 13.43 -52.63 29.91
N SER A 63 12.71 -52.05 28.98
CA SER A 63 13.06 -52.07 27.55
C SER A 63 13.66 -50.68 27.19
N VAL A 64 14.97 -50.63 26.97
CA VAL A 64 15.65 -49.49 26.39
C VAL A 64 15.19 -49.38 24.93
N SER A 65 14.18 -48.55 24.72
CA SER A 65 13.77 -48.15 23.36
C SER A 65 14.73 -47.07 22.90
N SER A 66 15.61 -47.41 21.94
CA SER A 66 16.40 -46.43 21.23
C SER A 66 15.45 -45.51 20.45
N VAL A 67 15.23 -44.31 20.97
CA VAL A 67 14.54 -43.23 20.26
C VAL A 67 15.45 -42.80 19.13
N VAL A 68 15.21 -43.29 17.93
CA VAL A 68 15.79 -42.71 16.71
C VAL A 68 15.22 -41.27 16.62
N PRO A 69 16.06 -40.24 16.58
CA PRO A 69 15.55 -38.88 16.38
C PRO A 69 14.87 -38.82 15.02
N THR A 70 13.57 -38.71 15.00
CA THR A 70 12.82 -38.42 13.78
C THR A 70 13.12 -37.00 13.42
N THR A 71 14.16 -36.79 12.62
CA THR A 71 14.39 -35.48 11.98
C THR A 71 13.21 -35.24 11.08
N LEU A 72 12.45 -34.19 11.39
CA LEU A 72 11.42 -33.69 10.48
C LEU A 72 12.08 -33.45 9.11
N PRO A 73 11.40 -33.75 8.00
CA PRO A 73 11.92 -33.45 6.68
C PRO A 73 12.28 -31.95 6.63
N PRO A 74 13.37 -31.57 5.98
CA PRO A 74 13.76 -30.18 5.87
C PRO A 74 12.60 -29.39 5.24
N LYS A 75 12.30 -28.22 5.80
CA LYS A 75 11.27 -27.32 5.28
C LYS A 75 11.59 -27.01 3.82
N PRO A 76 10.61 -27.09 2.91
CA PRO A 76 10.84 -26.77 1.50
C PRO A 76 11.46 -25.39 1.35
N GLU A 77 12.44 -25.26 0.48
CA GLU A 77 13.02 -23.96 0.13
C GLU A 77 11.92 -23.05 -0.45
N PRO A 78 11.77 -21.81 0.03
CA PRO A 78 10.68 -20.94 -0.39
C PRO A 78 10.74 -20.54 -1.86
N LEU A 79 11.95 -20.49 -2.43
CA LEU A 79 12.20 -20.09 -3.83
C LEU A 79 13.30 -20.98 -4.48
N PRO A 80 13.01 -22.27 -4.75
CA PRO A 80 14.05 -23.27 -5.09
C PRO A 80 14.77 -23.00 -6.42
N ASN A 81 14.16 -22.26 -7.37
CA ASN A 81 14.76 -21.89 -8.66
C ASN A 81 14.78 -20.38 -8.81
N SER A 82 15.58 -19.69 -8.00
CA SER A 82 15.65 -18.23 -8.00
C SER A 82 16.08 -17.63 -9.35
N GLU A 83 16.87 -18.35 -10.16
CA GLU A 83 17.21 -17.94 -11.52
C GLU A 83 16.00 -17.82 -12.45
N LEU A 84 14.98 -18.66 -12.25
CA LEU A 84 13.72 -18.56 -13.00
C LEU A 84 12.86 -17.40 -12.50
N PHE A 85 12.95 -17.05 -11.21
CA PHE A 85 12.36 -15.83 -10.68
C PHE A 85 12.97 -14.61 -11.38
N ASP A 86 14.29 -14.51 -11.43
CA ASP A 86 15.01 -13.39 -12.06
C ASP A 86 14.67 -13.27 -13.55
N ALA A 87 14.66 -14.41 -14.26
CA ALA A 87 14.29 -14.46 -15.67
C ALA A 87 12.87 -13.94 -15.91
N ALA A 88 11.91 -14.32 -15.07
CA ALA A 88 10.53 -13.87 -15.17
C ALA A 88 10.39 -12.38 -14.83
N ILE A 89 10.99 -11.88 -13.75
CA ILE A 89 11.01 -10.45 -13.44
C ILE A 89 11.62 -9.66 -14.60
N LYS A 90 12.74 -10.11 -15.16
CA LYS A 90 13.37 -9.46 -16.31
C LYS A 90 12.45 -9.44 -17.54
N LEU A 91 11.80 -10.57 -17.85
CA LEU A 91 10.86 -10.70 -18.98
C LEU A 91 9.72 -9.69 -18.89
N HIS A 92 9.11 -9.55 -17.72
CA HIS A 92 7.95 -8.68 -17.50
C HIS A 92 8.32 -7.21 -17.24
N THR A 93 9.60 -6.88 -17.06
CA THR A 93 10.08 -5.51 -16.83
C THR A 93 11.02 -5.03 -17.94
N LEU A 94 12.26 -5.45 -17.94
CA LEU A 94 13.31 -4.94 -18.85
C LEU A 94 13.00 -5.30 -20.30
N ASP A 95 12.63 -6.55 -20.58
CA ASP A 95 12.32 -7.01 -21.93
C ASP A 95 10.99 -6.41 -22.43
N ALA A 96 10.09 -6.03 -21.52
CA ALA A 96 8.89 -5.25 -21.81
C ALA A 96 9.17 -3.76 -22.07
N GLY A 97 10.40 -3.27 -21.81
CA GLY A 97 10.86 -1.93 -22.17
C GLY A 97 11.18 -0.99 -21.01
N SER A 98 11.26 -1.49 -19.78
CA SER A 98 11.82 -0.73 -18.64
C SER A 98 13.33 -0.55 -18.79
N ARG A 99 13.93 0.27 -17.91
CA ARG A 99 15.37 0.54 -17.92
C ARG A 99 16.11 -0.20 -16.84
N ASP A 100 15.57 -0.17 -15.65
CA ASP A 100 16.17 -0.72 -14.43
C ASP A 100 15.10 -1.43 -13.62
N VAL A 101 15.50 -2.49 -12.95
CA VAL A 101 14.66 -3.24 -12.00
C VAL A 101 15.49 -3.66 -10.79
N SER A 102 14.89 -3.61 -9.62
CA SER A 102 15.38 -4.26 -8.39
C SER A 102 14.22 -4.99 -7.74
N ALA A 103 14.48 -6.21 -7.27
CA ALA A 103 13.51 -7.04 -6.58
C ALA A 103 14.12 -7.66 -5.32
N ALA A 104 13.28 -7.89 -4.31
CA ALA A 104 13.64 -8.61 -3.10
C ALA A 104 12.49 -9.51 -2.65
N VAL A 105 12.83 -10.67 -2.11
CA VAL A 105 11.91 -11.64 -1.55
C VAL A 105 12.29 -11.89 -0.09
N VAL A 106 11.33 -11.70 0.80
CA VAL A 106 11.42 -12.02 2.23
C VAL A 106 10.47 -13.18 2.52
N PHE A 107 10.93 -14.09 3.36
CA PHE A 107 10.15 -15.21 3.87
C PHE A 107 10.52 -15.44 5.33
N GLU A 108 9.52 -15.46 6.21
CA GLU A 108 9.71 -15.63 7.65
C GLU A 108 10.77 -14.67 8.23
N GLY A 109 10.68 -13.39 7.90
CA GLY A 109 11.59 -12.35 8.38
C GLY A 109 12.99 -12.36 7.74
N GLN A 110 13.31 -13.33 6.88
CA GLN A 110 14.62 -13.45 6.26
C GLN A 110 14.58 -13.06 4.78
N VAL A 111 15.59 -12.34 4.32
CA VAL A 111 15.78 -12.09 2.89
C VAL A 111 16.25 -13.41 2.25
N VAL A 112 15.40 -14.01 1.43
CA VAL A 112 15.70 -15.29 0.77
C VAL A 112 16.20 -15.11 -0.64
N HIS A 113 15.93 -13.96 -1.28
CA HIS A 113 16.43 -13.64 -2.61
C HIS A 113 16.46 -12.15 -2.89
N THR A 114 17.41 -11.70 -3.71
CA THR A 114 17.51 -10.34 -4.25
C THR A 114 17.95 -10.38 -5.68
N PHE A 115 17.40 -9.48 -6.49
CA PHE A 115 17.74 -9.35 -7.91
C PHE A 115 17.81 -7.87 -8.30
N ALA A 116 18.77 -7.52 -9.18
CA ALA A 116 18.79 -6.20 -9.81
C ALA A 116 19.43 -6.29 -11.19
N ALA A 117 18.88 -5.55 -12.13
CA ALA A 117 19.42 -5.49 -13.49
C ALA A 117 19.07 -4.16 -14.17
N SER A 118 19.91 -3.79 -15.14
CA SER A 118 19.72 -2.62 -15.99
C SER A 118 19.89 -2.99 -17.46
N THR A 119 19.18 -2.29 -18.34
CA THR A 119 19.46 -2.31 -19.76
C THR A 119 20.64 -1.39 -20.10
N SER A 120 21.18 -1.52 -21.31
CA SER A 120 22.23 -0.62 -21.83
C SER A 120 21.75 0.84 -21.98
N LYS A 121 20.46 1.10 -21.88
CA LYS A 121 19.86 2.44 -21.94
C LYS A 121 19.82 3.15 -20.58
N SER A 122 20.18 2.46 -19.51
CA SER A 122 20.25 3.08 -18.19
C SER A 122 21.47 4.03 -18.12
N SER A 123 21.22 5.22 -17.53
CA SER A 123 22.29 6.22 -17.32
C SER A 123 23.22 5.84 -16.16
N ARG A 124 22.76 4.98 -15.25
CA ARG A 124 23.50 4.43 -14.11
C ARG A 124 23.05 3.00 -13.90
N GLN A 125 23.97 2.05 -13.96
CA GLN A 125 23.66 0.65 -13.68
C GLN A 125 23.24 0.49 -12.21
N VAL A 126 22.20 -0.31 -11.97
CA VAL A 126 21.70 -0.59 -10.64
C VAL A 126 22.24 -1.90 -10.09
N ASN A 127 22.25 -2.02 -8.77
CA ASN A 127 22.49 -3.24 -8.01
C ASN A 127 21.43 -3.39 -6.91
N VAL A 128 21.53 -4.43 -6.10
CA VAL A 128 20.54 -4.74 -5.04
C VAL A 128 20.49 -3.69 -3.93
N ASP A 129 21.54 -2.89 -3.77
CA ASP A 129 21.64 -1.80 -2.79
C ASP A 129 21.22 -0.45 -3.37
N THR A 130 20.80 -0.41 -4.63
CA THR A 130 20.35 0.83 -5.28
C THR A 130 19.00 1.26 -4.74
N ASN A 131 18.89 2.54 -4.34
CA ASN A 131 17.63 3.14 -3.94
C ASN A 131 16.81 3.53 -5.17
N PHE A 132 15.53 3.22 -5.12
CA PHE A 132 14.53 3.66 -6.09
C PHE A 132 13.53 4.59 -5.41
N ARG A 133 12.91 5.49 -6.16
CA ARG A 133 11.68 6.14 -5.72
C ARG A 133 10.61 5.10 -5.59
N ILE A 134 9.96 5.03 -4.42
CA ILE A 134 8.95 4.01 -4.14
C ILE A 134 7.52 4.51 -4.32
N ALA A 135 7.37 5.79 -4.63
CA ALA A 135 6.06 6.42 -4.87
C ALA A 135 5.06 6.07 -3.75
N SER A 136 3.84 5.65 -4.12
CA SER A 136 2.77 5.40 -3.14
C SER A 136 2.99 4.22 -2.19
N ILE A 137 4.01 3.39 -2.36
CA ILE A 137 4.44 2.44 -1.32
C ILE A 137 4.80 3.20 -0.02
N SER A 138 5.22 4.46 -0.12
CA SER A 138 5.42 5.37 1.02
C SER A 138 4.24 5.42 2.00
N LYS A 139 3.03 5.17 1.51
CA LYS A 139 1.81 5.17 2.33
C LYS A 139 1.78 4.05 3.37
N ILE A 140 2.44 2.92 3.09
CA ILE A 140 2.60 1.83 4.07
C ILE A 140 3.38 2.34 5.28
N LEU A 141 4.51 3.02 5.05
CA LEU A 141 5.32 3.61 6.13
C LEU A 141 4.55 4.67 6.91
N THR A 142 3.83 5.55 6.22
CA THR A 142 3.01 6.57 6.87
C THR A 142 1.90 5.95 7.72
N ALA A 143 1.21 4.94 7.20
CA ALA A 143 0.16 4.23 7.93
C ALA A 143 0.72 3.50 9.16
N ALA A 144 1.85 2.81 9.04
CA ALA A 144 2.52 2.16 10.16
C ALA A 144 2.95 3.18 11.23
N THR A 145 3.46 4.35 10.82
CA THR A 145 3.84 5.44 11.75
C THR A 145 2.63 5.99 12.50
N VAL A 146 1.52 6.24 11.80
CA VAL A 146 0.26 6.69 12.41
C VAL A 146 -0.27 5.65 13.39
N LEU A 147 -0.34 4.38 12.98
CA LEU A 147 -0.85 3.32 13.85
C LEU A 147 0.04 3.05 15.06
N LYS A 148 1.37 3.28 14.92
CA LYS A 148 2.28 3.27 16.08
C LYS A 148 1.94 4.37 17.07
N LEU A 149 1.64 5.59 16.62
CA LEU A 149 1.20 6.69 17.47
C LEU A 149 -0.18 6.42 18.09
N VAL A 150 -1.10 5.79 17.35
CA VAL A 150 -2.39 5.35 17.89
C VAL A 150 -2.20 4.28 18.98
N GLU A 151 -1.29 3.34 18.79
CA GLU A 151 -0.96 2.31 19.79
C GLU A 151 -0.37 2.93 21.07
N GLN A 152 0.37 4.03 20.94
CA GLN A 152 0.96 4.78 22.06
C GLN A 152 -0.04 5.74 22.73
N GLY A 153 -1.23 5.94 22.16
CA GLY A 153 -2.25 6.87 22.67
C GLY A 153 -1.97 8.34 22.34
N GLU A 154 -1.05 8.60 21.39
CA GLU A 154 -0.71 9.96 20.94
C GLU A 154 -1.63 10.45 19.82
N LEU A 155 -2.31 9.54 19.13
CA LEU A 155 -3.34 9.80 18.12
C LEU A 155 -4.53 8.86 18.33
N GLU A 156 -5.70 9.29 17.87
CA GLU A 156 -6.93 8.49 17.90
C GLU A 156 -7.51 8.33 16.49
N LEU A 157 -7.84 7.08 16.11
CA LEU A 157 -8.27 6.79 14.73
C LEU A 157 -9.56 7.50 14.35
N ASP A 158 -10.49 7.64 15.28
CA ASP A 158 -11.84 8.12 15.02
C ASP A 158 -12.08 9.54 15.53
N GLU A 159 -11.06 10.21 16.06
CA GLU A 159 -11.14 11.63 16.38
C GLU A 159 -10.93 12.51 15.15
N PRO A 160 -11.68 13.62 15.03
CA PRO A 160 -11.47 14.64 14.01
C PRO A 160 -10.09 15.29 14.11
N ILE A 161 -9.36 15.33 12.98
CA ILE A 161 -7.99 15.86 12.97
C ILE A 161 -7.78 17.01 11.99
N VAL A 162 -8.51 17.03 10.86
CA VAL A 162 -8.24 17.99 9.78
C VAL A 162 -8.52 19.43 10.20
N GLY A 163 -9.57 19.67 10.99
CA GLY A 163 -9.84 21.00 11.53
C GLY A 163 -8.69 21.53 12.39
N PHE A 164 -8.15 20.69 13.28
CA PHE A 164 -7.01 21.06 14.12
C PHE A 164 -5.75 21.33 13.29
N ILE A 165 -5.45 20.49 12.29
CA ILE A 165 -4.32 20.70 11.39
C ILE A 165 -4.49 22.04 10.61
N ALA A 166 -5.66 22.29 10.04
CA ALA A 166 -5.94 23.49 9.27
C ALA A 166 -5.76 24.76 10.11
N ASP A 167 -6.29 24.78 11.33
CA ASP A 167 -6.19 25.90 12.25
C ASP A 167 -4.73 26.15 12.68
N SER A 168 -3.97 25.08 13.01
CA SER A 168 -2.56 25.18 13.40
C SER A 168 -1.65 25.71 12.28
N LEU A 169 -2.00 25.40 11.02
CA LEU A 169 -1.26 25.83 9.83
C LEU A 169 -1.77 27.16 9.25
N GLY A 170 -2.85 27.72 9.80
CA GLY A 170 -3.50 28.92 9.27
C GLY A 170 -4.06 28.70 7.86
N VAL A 171 -4.56 27.51 7.56
CA VAL A 171 -5.19 27.15 6.29
C VAL A 171 -6.70 27.25 6.42
N PRO A 172 -7.38 28.15 5.69
CA PRO A 172 -8.84 28.27 5.74
C PRO A 172 -9.49 27.02 5.10
N LEU A 173 -10.61 26.58 5.68
CA LEU A 173 -11.46 25.52 5.11
C LEU A 173 -12.61 26.17 4.32
N ALA A 174 -12.81 25.76 3.06
CA ALA A 174 -13.96 26.20 2.27
C ALA A 174 -15.23 25.40 2.59
N ASP A 175 -15.05 24.21 3.18
CA ASP A 175 -16.12 23.30 3.55
C ASP A 175 -15.97 22.90 5.04
N GLU A 176 -16.87 23.34 5.89
CA GLU A 176 -16.82 23.08 7.33
C GLU A 176 -16.91 21.57 7.68
N ARG A 177 -17.47 20.74 6.80
CA ARG A 177 -17.46 19.28 6.97
C ARG A 177 -16.06 18.71 7.08
N ALA A 178 -15.06 19.38 6.48
CA ALA A 178 -13.67 18.95 6.57
C ALA A 178 -13.15 18.91 8.01
N ARG A 179 -13.73 19.69 8.94
CA ARG A 179 -13.35 19.67 10.36
C ARG A 179 -13.61 18.31 11.03
N SER A 180 -14.60 17.56 10.54
CA SER A 180 -14.98 16.27 11.07
C SER A 180 -14.16 15.08 10.51
N ILE A 181 -13.25 15.32 9.57
CA ILE A 181 -12.45 14.26 8.96
C ILE A 181 -11.48 13.67 9.99
N THR A 182 -11.53 12.34 10.13
CA THR A 182 -10.76 11.56 11.11
C THR A 182 -9.47 10.98 10.50
N ILE A 183 -8.55 10.52 11.36
CA ILE A 183 -7.34 9.77 10.95
C ILE A 183 -7.73 8.53 10.13
N ARG A 184 -8.74 7.77 10.57
CA ARG A 184 -9.23 6.59 9.82
C ARG A 184 -9.67 6.93 8.40
N GLN A 185 -10.43 8.02 8.24
CA GLN A 185 -10.91 8.45 6.94
C GLN A 185 -9.79 8.94 6.01
N LEU A 186 -8.73 9.51 6.56
CA LEU A 186 -7.53 9.87 5.81
C LEU A 186 -6.75 8.62 5.37
N LEU A 187 -6.51 7.67 6.28
CA LEU A 187 -5.82 6.41 6.01
C LEU A 187 -6.52 5.57 4.95
N SER A 188 -7.84 5.56 4.97
CA SER A 188 -8.69 4.73 4.10
C SER A 188 -9.16 5.41 2.82
N HIS A 189 -8.73 6.64 2.56
CA HIS A 189 -9.18 7.44 1.41
C HIS A 189 -10.69 7.67 1.35
N THR A 190 -11.35 7.74 2.51
CA THR A 190 -12.79 8.06 2.61
C THR A 190 -13.04 9.47 3.15
N SER A 191 -12.04 10.33 3.12
CA SER A 191 -12.13 11.70 3.67
C SER A 191 -13.08 12.64 2.94
N GLY A 192 -13.48 12.31 1.71
CA GLY A 192 -14.24 13.20 0.85
C GLY A 192 -13.41 14.29 0.14
N ILE A 193 -12.13 14.44 0.47
CA ILE A 193 -11.23 15.37 -0.22
C ILE A 193 -11.03 14.94 -1.67
N SER A 194 -11.14 15.87 -2.60
CA SER A 194 -10.94 15.61 -4.03
C SER A 194 -9.53 15.13 -4.35
N ASN A 195 -9.41 14.36 -5.45
CA ASN A 195 -8.10 13.98 -5.97
C ASN A 195 -7.51 15.11 -6.84
N PHE A 196 -6.55 15.82 -6.29
CA PHE A 196 -5.89 16.94 -6.95
C PHE A 196 -4.63 16.51 -7.72
N LEU A 197 -4.72 15.50 -8.57
CA LEU A 197 -3.56 14.96 -9.31
C LEU A 197 -2.76 16.03 -10.03
N LYS A 198 -3.43 17.03 -10.64
CA LYS A 198 -2.77 18.12 -11.35
C LYS A 198 -1.86 18.94 -10.46
N ILE A 199 -2.23 19.21 -9.21
CA ILE A 199 -1.40 19.98 -8.27
C ILE A 199 -0.05 19.30 -8.05
N PHE A 200 -0.03 17.96 -7.98
CA PHE A 200 1.20 17.21 -7.75
C PHE A 200 2.08 17.07 -9.00
N PHE A 201 1.48 16.95 -10.19
CA PHE A 201 2.21 16.52 -11.38
C PHE A 201 2.28 17.55 -12.51
N ASP A 202 1.55 18.64 -12.44
CA ASP A 202 1.74 19.75 -13.38
C ASP A 202 2.99 20.55 -13.01
N ALA A 203 3.59 21.20 -14.00
CA ALA A 203 4.64 22.18 -13.77
C ALA A 203 4.04 23.37 -13.00
N GLY A 204 4.24 23.39 -11.72
CA GLY A 204 3.63 24.35 -10.82
C GLY A 204 4.52 24.63 -9.62
N THR A 205 4.28 25.72 -8.99
CA THR A 205 5.12 26.34 -7.96
C THR A 205 4.57 26.14 -6.55
N TYR A 206 3.69 25.16 -6.34
CA TYR A 206 3.18 24.92 -5.00
C TYR A 206 4.23 24.14 -4.18
N ASP A 207 4.61 24.69 -3.06
CA ASP A 207 5.14 23.91 -1.96
C ASP A 207 4.02 23.11 -1.29
N GLN A 208 4.35 22.29 -0.31
CA GLN A 208 3.38 21.46 0.38
C GLN A 208 2.27 22.29 1.06
N MET A 209 2.62 23.46 1.59
CA MET A 209 1.67 24.36 2.23
C MET A 209 0.72 25.00 1.21
N GLY A 210 1.24 25.46 0.08
CA GLY A 210 0.42 25.99 -1.01
C GLY A 210 -0.55 24.95 -1.56
N MET A 211 -0.10 23.70 -1.68
CA MET A 211 -0.94 22.59 -2.09
C MET A 211 -2.07 22.32 -1.09
N LEU A 212 -1.80 22.32 0.22
CA LEU A 212 -2.82 22.15 1.24
C LEU A 212 -3.84 23.31 1.23
N LYS A 213 -3.40 24.55 1.04
CA LYS A 213 -4.31 25.69 0.90
C LYS A 213 -5.27 25.53 -0.28
N VAL A 214 -4.79 25.06 -1.42
CA VAL A 214 -5.65 24.79 -2.58
C VAL A 214 -6.62 23.65 -2.27
N ALA A 215 -6.13 22.53 -1.73
CA ALA A 215 -6.93 21.34 -1.51
C ALA A 215 -8.03 21.54 -0.45
N LEU A 216 -7.73 22.26 0.62
CA LEU A 216 -8.70 22.55 1.70
C LEU A 216 -9.53 23.81 1.41
N GLY A 217 -9.13 24.62 0.43
CA GLY A 217 -9.89 25.74 -0.13
C GLY A 217 -11.00 25.33 -1.11
N GLU A 218 -11.21 24.04 -1.34
CA GLU A 218 -12.25 23.49 -2.20
C GLU A 218 -13.31 22.75 -1.38
N THR A 219 -14.53 22.66 -1.93
CA THR A 219 -15.63 21.87 -1.33
C THR A 219 -15.31 20.38 -1.41
N LEU A 220 -15.67 19.63 -0.37
CA LEU A 220 -15.52 18.16 -0.36
C LEU A 220 -16.37 17.52 -1.48
N ALA A 221 -15.79 16.52 -2.14
CA ALA A 221 -16.44 15.79 -3.22
C ALA A 221 -17.55 14.83 -2.71
N SER A 222 -17.48 14.44 -1.44
CA SER A 222 -18.47 13.58 -0.77
C SER A 222 -18.47 13.82 0.74
N GLU A 223 -19.46 13.28 1.44
CA GLU A 223 -19.46 13.26 2.90
C GLU A 223 -18.28 12.45 3.44
N PRO A 224 -17.55 12.93 4.48
CA PRO A 224 -16.52 12.15 5.13
C PRO A 224 -17.03 10.77 5.57
N GLY A 225 -16.27 9.73 5.25
CA GLY A 225 -16.61 8.33 5.54
C GLY A 225 -17.54 7.64 4.53
N SER A 226 -18.10 8.36 3.56
CA SER A 226 -19.16 7.80 2.69
C SER A 226 -18.64 7.11 1.43
N THR A 227 -17.54 7.59 0.86
CA THR A 227 -17.08 7.16 -0.48
C THR A 227 -15.58 7.05 -0.52
N PHE A 228 -15.08 5.95 -1.05
CA PHE A 228 -13.66 5.81 -1.36
C PHE A 228 -13.26 6.71 -2.53
N LYS A 229 -12.24 7.51 -2.32
CA LYS A 229 -11.60 8.31 -3.37
C LYS A 229 -10.12 8.47 -3.08
N TYR A 230 -9.30 7.69 -3.78
CA TYR A 230 -7.86 7.73 -3.60
C TYR A 230 -7.32 9.17 -3.76
N GLY A 231 -6.59 9.66 -2.76
CA GLY A 231 -6.07 11.03 -2.75
C GLY A 231 -4.75 11.17 -1.98
N ASN A 232 -3.76 11.79 -2.61
CA ASN A 232 -2.47 12.03 -1.98
C ASN A 232 -2.57 13.05 -0.83
N VAL A 233 -3.48 14.03 -0.94
CA VAL A 233 -3.70 15.07 0.10
C VAL A 233 -3.97 14.45 1.46
N SER A 234 -4.76 13.36 1.51
CA SER A 234 -5.05 12.66 2.77
C SER A 234 -3.77 12.22 3.48
N TYR A 235 -2.80 11.69 2.75
CA TYR A 235 -1.53 11.24 3.33
C TYR A 235 -0.56 12.38 3.64
N VAL A 236 -0.63 13.49 2.92
CA VAL A 236 0.09 14.72 3.31
C VAL A 236 -0.46 15.24 4.65
N LEU A 237 -1.78 15.24 4.84
CA LEU A 237 -2.42 15.59 6.12
C LEU A 237 -2.03 14.63 7.25
N LEU A 238 -1.93 13.31 6.98
CA LEU A 238 -1.39 12.35 7.95
C LEU A 238 0.07 12.66 8.33
N GLY A 239 0.89 13.08 7.37
CA GLY A 239 2.24 13.58 7.66
C GLY A 239 2.20 14.77 8.63
N LYS A 240 1.29 15.73 8.43
CA LYS A 240 1.11 16.86 9.36
C LYS A 240 0.57 16.43 10.73
N ALA A 241 -0.33 15.45 10.79
CA ALA A 241 -0.79 14.87 12.05
C ALA A 241 0.37 14.24 12.84
N ILE A 242 1.26 13.51 12.17
CA ILE A 242 2.47 12.94 12.78
C ILE A 242 3.39 14.05 13.32
N GLU A 243 3.64 15.10 12.53
CA GLU A 243 4.46 16.24 12.97
C GLU A 243 3.88 16.92 14.21
N GLN A 244 2.57 17.09 14.28
CA GLN A 244 1.89 17.69 15.42
C GLN A 244 1.94 16.81 16.68
N ALA A 245 1.70 15.51 16.51
CA ALA A 245 1.72 14.57 17.63
C ALA A 245 3.12 14.41 18.23
N THR A 246 4.17 14.44 17.40
CA THR A 246 5.52 14.13 17.82
C THR A 246 6.41 15.36 18.08
N GLY A 247 6.07 16.51 17.51
CA GLY A 247 6.95 17.68 17.47
C GLY A 247 8.20 17.53 16.59
N LEU A 248 8.33 16.41 15.88
CA LEU A 248 9.43 16.10 14.96
C LEU A 248 9.01 16.38 13.51
N SER A 249 10.00 16.47 12.61
CA SER A 249 9.68 16.36 11.18
C SER A 249 9.05 15.00 10.88
N TYR A 250 8.17 14.92 9.87
CA TYR A 250 7.58 13.63 9.46
C TYR A 250 8.64 12.56 9.20
N GLN A 251 9.76 12.94 8.53
CA GLN A 251 10.86 12.00 8.26
C GLN A 251 11.49 11.47 9.54
N ASP A 252 11.77 12.35 10.51
CA ASP A 252 12.42 11.95 11.75
C ASP A 252 11.50 11.11 12.62
N ALA A 253 10.21 11.44 12.67
CA ALA A 253 9.20 10.63 13.36
C ALA A 253 9.09 9.23 12.75
N ALA A 254 8.95 9.11 11.43
CA ALA A 254 8.91 7.81 10.74
C ALA A 254 10.20 7.01 10.95
N ARG A 255 11.35 7.68 10.93
CA ARG A 255 12.64 7.05 11.22
C ARG A 255 12.70 6.52 12.65
N GLN A 256 12.34 7.34 13.62
CA GLN A 256 12.42 6.97 15.05
C GLN A 256 11.42 5.87 15.41
N LEU A 257 10.19 5.98 14.92
CA LEU A 257 9.09 5.12 15.34
C LEU A 257 9.04 3.78 14.59
N VAL A 258 9.48 3.76 13.31
CA VAL A 258 9.34 2.60 12.45
C VAL A 258 10.68 2.12 11.88
N LEU A 259 11.41 2.99 11.17
CA LEU A 259 12.55 2.54 10.37
C LEU A 259 13.75 2.09 11.22
N ALA A 260 14.11 2.86 12.24
CA ALA A 260 15.26 2.54 13.09
C ALA A 260 15.06 1.26 13.92
N PRO A 261 13.90 1.03 14.57
CA PRO A 261 13.62 -0.24 15.25
C PRO A 261 13.72 -1.46 14.33
N LEU A 262 13.30 -1.33 13.06
CA LEU A 262 13.37 -2.41 12.05
C LEU A 262 14.75 -2.51 11.36
N GLY A 263 15.70 -1.60 11.66
CA GLY A 263 17.02 -1.56 11.03
C GLY A 263 16.99 -1.14 9.56
N LEU A 264 15.93 -0.46 9.09
CA LEU A 264 15.75 -0.05 7.69
C LEU A 264 16.44 1.29 7.44
N GLN A 265 17.62 1.24 6.83
CA GLN A 265 18.50 2.41 6.71
C GLN A 265 18.43 3.11 5.36
N SER A 266 17.91 2.45 4.33
CA SER A 266 17.88 2.99 2.96
C SER A 266 16.81 4.07 2.76
N PHE A 267 15.78 4.10 3.61
CA PHE A 267 14.67 5.05 3.48
C PHE A 267 15.10 6.48 3.73
N ARG A 268 14.81 7.38 2.78
CA ARG A 268 14.95 8.83 2.94
C ARG A 268 13.94 9.59 2.08
N LEU A 269 13.49 10.75 2.55
CA LEU A 269 12.74 11.70 1.72
C LEU A 269 13.72 12.46 0.82
N VAL A 270 13.29 12.69 -0.42
CA VAL A 270 14.12 13.38 -1.44
C VAL A 270 13.30 14.41 -2.20
N GLY A 271 13.98 15.41 -2.71
CA GLY A 271 13.42 16.34 -3.69
C GLY A 271 13.30 15.74 -5.08
N THR A 272 12.48 16.38 -5.93
CA THR A 272 12.20 15.89 -7.29
C THR A 272 13.46 15.78 -8.15
N TYR A 273 14.43 16.65 -7.94
CA TYR A 273 15.71 16.65 -8.66
C TYR A 273 16.89 16.17 -7.82
N ASP A 274 16.62 15.68 -6.60
CA ASP A 274 17.64 15.14 -5.72
C ASP A 274 17.86 13.66 -6.01
N PHE A 275 19.02 13.34 -6.57
CA PHE A 275 19.48 12.00 -6.85
C PHE A 275 20.83 11.77 -6.17
N GLY A 276 20.83 10.99 -5.11
CA GLY A 276 22.06 10.56 -4.42
C GLY A 276 22.95 9.65 -5.28
N PRO A 277 24.16 9.38 -4.82
CA PRO A 277 25.11 8.54 -5.54
C PRO A 277 24.65 7.08 -5.73
N THR A 278 23.79 6.60 -4.83
CA THR A 278 23.24 5.24 -4.83
C THR A 278 21.83 5.15 -5.40
N ASP A 279 21.28 6.25 -5.96
CA ASP A 279 19.93 6.25 -6.48
C ASP A 279 19.86 5.83 -7.94
N ALA A 280 18.82 5.08 -8.28
CA ALA A 280 18.47 4.81 -9.66
C ALA A 280 18.00 6.10 -10.35
N LEU A 281 18.54 6.38 -11.54
CA LEU A 281 18.24 7.59 -12.28
C LEU A 281 17.06 7.39 -13.22
N HIS A 282 16.15 8.34 -13.26
CA HIS A 282 15.07 8.41 -14.26
C HIS A 282 14.89 9.84 -14.75
N ALA A 283 14.26 9.99 -15.93
CA ALA A 283 13.94 11.29 -16.47
C ALA A 283 12.82 11.96 -15.66
N VAL A 284 12.97 13.23 -15.36
CA VAL A 284 11.99 14.10 -14.70
C VAL A 284 11.64 15.25 -15.64
N SER A 285 10.37 15.50 -15.87
CA SER A 285 9.92 16.66 -16.66
C SER A 285 10.22 17.97 -15.92
N GLY A 286 10.69 18.96 -16.68
CA GLY A 286 11.11 20.25 -16.10
C GLY A 286 10.00 20.99 -15.35
N GLY A 287 10.38 21.69 -14.27
CA GLY A 287 9.48 22.55 -13.48
C GLY A 287 8.56 21.82 -12.51
N ARG A 288 8.68 20.50 -12.34
CA ARG A 288 7.89 19.71 -11.38
C ARG A 288 8.58 19.66 -10.02
N THR A 289 7.78 19.62 -8.94
CA THR A 289 8.23 19.51 -7.55
C THR A 289 7.40 18.47 -6.78
N TYR A 290 7.03 17.37 -7.45
CA TYR A 290 6.08 16.40 -6.90
C TYR A 290 6.60 15.64 -5.69
N MET A 291 7.91 15.39 -5.57
CA MET A 291 8.45 14.65 -4.42
C MET A 291 8.31 15.47 -3.14
N GLU A 292 8.60 16.77 -3.20
CA GLU A 292 8.48 17.71 -2.10
C GLU A 292 7.01 17.85 -1.65
N GLN A 293 6.10 17.89 -2.62
CA GLN A 293 4.67 17.99 -2.35
C GLN A 293 4.10 16.71 -1.80
N LEU A 294 4.47 15.55 -2.37
CA LEU A 294 3.99 14.24 -1.95
C LEU A 294 4.42 13.89 -0.55
N GLY A 295 5.68 14.14 -0.16
CA GLY A 295 6.18 13.84 1.18
C GLY A 295 5.70 12.50 1.72
N ALA A 296 4.85 12.50 2.74
CA ALA A 296 4.26 11.32 3.36
C ALA A 296 3.39 10.46 2.42
N ALA A 297 2.91 11.04 1.32
CA ALA A 297 2.09 10.32 0.33
C ALA A 297 2.90 9.54 -0.70
N GLY A 298 4.19 9.92 -0.94
CA GLY A 298 4.94 9.33 -2.05
C GLY A 298 6.37 9.80 -2.23
N GLY A 299 6.96 10.55 -1.28
CA GLY A 299 8.25 11.22 -1.42
C GLY A 299 9.48 10.40 -1.03
N TRP A 300 9.34 9.12 -0.66
CA TRP A 300 10.44 8.30 -0.21
C TRP A 300 11.21 7.60 -1.35
N VAL A 301 12.50 7.41 -1.11
CA VAL A 301 13.34 6.42 -1.81
C VAL A 301 13.73 5.32 -0.84
N ALA A 302 13.92 4.10 -1.35
CA ALA A 302 14.41 2.95 -0.59
C ALA A 302 14.95 1.85 -1.52
N THR A 303 15.64 0.86 -0.96
CA THR A 303 15.99 -0.38 -1.66
C THR A 303 14.80 -1.34 -1.69
N ALA A 304 14.75 -2.26 -2.65
CA ALA A 304 13.72 -3.30 -2.70
C ALA A 304 13.73 -4.17 -1.43
N THR A 305 14.91 -4.44 -0.89
CA THR A 305 15.09 -5.22 0.34
C THR A 305 14.41 -4.56 1.55
N ASP A 306 14.66 -3.27 1.77
CA ASP A 306 14.08 -2.57 2.92
C ASP A 306 12.56 -2.38 2.76
N VAL A 307 12.07 -2.18 1.54
CA VAL A 307 10.63 -2.15 1.26
C VAL A 307 9.96 -3.49 1.59
N ALA A 308 10.56 -4.61 1.16
CA ALA A 308 10.02 -5.94 1.47
C ALA A 308 10.04 -6.21 2.98
N LYS A 309 11.11 -5.87 3.69
CA LYS A 309 11.21 -6.02 5.16
C LYS A 309 10.18 -5.16 5.90
N LEU A 310 9.95 -3.91 5.46
CA LEU A 310 8.91 -3.07 6.05
C LEU A 310 7.53 -3.73 5.94
N LEU A 311 7.20 -4.26 4.76
CA LEU A 311 5.91 -4.92 4.56
C LEU A 311 5.80 -6.23 5.34
N ASP A 312 6.87 -7.04 5.39
CA ASP A 312 6.92 -8.28 6.16
C ASP A 312 6.72 -8.06 7.66
N SER A 313 7.22 -6.94 8.21
CA SER A 313 7.03 -6.56 9.61
C SER A 313 5.57 -6.27 10.00
N LEU A 314 4.67 -6.17 9.02
CA LEU A 314 3.23 -5.98 9.18
C LEU A 314 2.43 -7.30 9.02
N ASP A 315 3.09 -8.43 8.85
CA ASP A 315 2.46 -9.75 8.91
C ASP A 315 2.56 -10.33 10.32
N PRO A 316 1.42 -10.51 11.05
CA PRO A 316 1.44 -11.05 12.41
C PRO A 316 1.99 -12.48 12.50
N GLN A 317 2.08 -13.19 11.38
CA GLN A 317 2.63 -14.56 11.33
C GLN A 317 4.13 -14.58 11.02
N SER A 318 4.71 -13.46 10.58
CA SER A 318 6.15 -13.36 10.38
C SER A 318 6.89 -13.41 11.72
N PRO A 319 7.99 -14.14 11.85
CA PRO A 319 8.83 -14.10 13.04
C PRO A 319 9.70 -12.83 13.13
N SER A 320 9.55 -11.91 12.20
CA SER A 320 10.25 -10.62 12.22
C SER A 320 9.78 -9.75 13.38
N LEU A 321 10.57 -8.71 13.72
CA LEU A 321 10.11 -7.70 14.67
C LEU A 321 8.89 -6.97 14.11
N HIS A 322 7.79 -7.00 14.86
CA HIS A 322 6.58 -6.25 14.52
C HIS A 322 6.66 -4.83 15.08
N ILE A 323 6.38 -3.85 14.23
CA ILE A 323 6.43 -2.44 14.63
C ILE A 323 5.14 -1.98 15.32
N ILE A 324 4.03 -2.60 15.00
CA ILE A 324 2.71 -2.40 15.62
C ILE A 324 2.15 -3.75 16.07
N SER A 325 1.21 -3.77 17.02
CA SER A 325 0.60 -5.01 17.49
C SER A 325 -0.30 -5.65 16.44
N GLU A 326 -0.51 -6.95 16.58
CA GLU A 326 -1.39 -7.77 15.71
C GLU A 326 -2.76 -7.11 15.51
N LYS A 327 -3.37 -6.57 16.57
CA LYS A 327 -4.63 -5.82 16.49
C LYS A 327 -4.62 -4.76 15.39
N TYR A 328 -3.56 -3.98 15.27
CA TYR A 328 -3.47 -2.91 14.28
C TYR A 328 -3.05 -3.41 12.90
N MET A 329 -2.24 -4.47 12.84
CA MET A 329 -1.93 -5.16 11.58
C MET A 329 -3.19 -5.77 10.94
N GLU A 330 -4.05 -6.38 11.75
CA GLU A 330 -5.35 -6.88 11.33
C GLU A 330 -6.27 -5.75 10.86
N LEU A 331 -6.32 -4.64 11.63
CA LEU A 331 -7.12 -3.48 11.30
C LEU A 331 -6.72 -2.84 9.95
N MET A 332 -5.42 -2.86 9.61
CA MET A 332 -4.95 -2.37 8.30
C MET A 332 -5.55 -3.16 7.14
N LYS A 333 -5.85 -4.44 7.34
CA LYS A 333 -6.36 -5.38 6.32
C LYS A 333 -7.89 -5.43 6.25
N LEU A 334 -8.61 -4.65 7.06
CA LEU A 334 -10.06 -4.55 6.94
C LEU A 334 -10.45 -3.59 5.80
N PRO A 335 -11.36 -4.00 4.89
CA PRO A 335 -11.89 -3.11 3.87
C PRO A 335 -12.47 -1.83 4.45
N ALA A 336 -12.15 -0.68 3.84
CA ALA A 336 -12.58 0.62 4.30
C ALA A 336 -14.06 0.92 4.03
N THR A 337 -14.63 0.23 3.05
CA THR A 337 -16.03 0.38 2.63
C THR A 337 -16.69 -0.99 2.52
N PRO A 338 -18.01 -1.08 2.75
CA PRO A 338 -18.74 -2.34 2.62
C PRO A 338 -18.89 -2.83 1.17
N VAL A 339 -18.60 -1.97 0.21
CA VAL A 339 -18.61 -2.30 -1.22
C VAL A 339 -17.16 -2.25 -1.72
N PRO A 340 -16.67 -3.28 -2.43
CA PRO A 340 -15.32 -3.30 -2.98
C PRO A 340 -15.02 -2.06 -3.83
N VAL A 341 -13.82 -1.52 -3.66
CA VAL A 341 -13.36 -0.31 -4.34
C VAL A 341 -13.13 -0.55 -5.84
N GLY A 342 -12.80 -1.76 -6.21
CA GLY A 342 -12.57 -2.16 -7.60
C GLY A 342 -12.75 -3.65 -7.81
N PRO A 343 -12.69 -4.11 -9.08
CA PRO A 343 -12.92 -5.52 -9.40
C PRO A 343 -11.76 -6.43 -8.96
N LEU A 344 -10.56 -5.89 -8.77
CA LEU A 344 -9.35 -6.67 -8.50
C LEU A 344 -8.77 -6.44 -7.10
N TRP A 345 -9.18 -5.38 -6.42
CA TRP A 345 -8.66 -5.04 -5.10
C TRP A 345 -9.61 -4.14 -4.31
N ASP A 346 -9.46 -4.19 -3.01
CA ASP A 346 -10.08 -3.30 -2.04
C ASP A 346 -9.00 -2.47 -1.33
N TYR A 347 -9.39 -1.61 -0.38
CA TYR A 347 -8.47 -0.75 0.35
C TYR A 347 -8.76 -0.76 1.85
N GLY A 348 -7.70 -0.97 2.62
CA GLY A 348 -7.75 -0.88 4.08
C GLY A 348 -7.11 0.42 4.61
N LEU A 349 -6.36 0.34 5.70
CA LEU A 349 -5.65 1.49 6.25
C LEU A 349 -4.22 1.53 5.69
N GLY A 350 -4.04 2.12 4.51
CA GLY A 350 -2.75 2.24 3.83
C GLY A 350 -2.33 1.02 3.01
N LEU A 351 -3.20 0.05 2.85
CA LEU A 351 -2.96 -1.18 2.09
C LEU A 351 -4.01 -1.38 1.00
N ARG A 352 -3.58 -1.86 -0.15
CA ARG A 352 -4.43 -2.49 -1.16
C ARG A 352 -4.59 -3.96 -0.79
N LEU A 353 -5.80 -4.45 -0.88
CA LEU A 353 -6.20 -5.82 -0.53
C LEU A 353 -6.66 -6.49 -1.82
N PHE A 354 -5.83 -7.34 -2.39
CA PHE A 354 -6.13 -7.96 -3.69
C PHE A 354 -7.07 -9.15 -3.53
N VAL A 355 -7.95 -9.36 -4.50
CA VAL A 355 -8.92 -10.47 -4.47
C VAL A 355 -8.26 -11.86 -4.50
N SER A 356 -7.03 -11.94 -4.98
CA SER A 356 -6.18 -13.15 -4.96
C SER A 356 -5.55 -13.43 -3.59
N GLY A 357 -5.80 -12.56 -2.60
CA GLY A 357 -5.38 -12.74 -1.21
C GLY A 357 -4.07 -12.04 -0.84
N GLU A 358 -3.35 -11.46 -1.81
CA GLU A 358 -2.20 -10.62 -1.51
C GLU A 358 -2.66 -9.29 -0.89
N TRP A 359 -1.78 -8.69 -0.08
CA TRP A 359 -1.97 -7.33 0.42
C TRP A 359 -0.65 -6.55 0.39
N GLY A 360 -0.74 -5.25 0.21
CA GLY A 360 0.44 -4.40 0.08
C GLY A 360 0.09 -3.08 -0.59
N HIS A 361 0.98 -2.56 -1.43
CA HIS A 361 0.69 -1.34 -2.18
C HIS A 361 1.50 -1.26 -3.48
N SER A 362 0.93 -0.61 -4.47
CA SER A 362 1.63 -0.22 -5.70
C SER A 362 2.06 1.24 -5.64
N GLY A 363 3.04 1.62 -6.44
CA GLY A 363 3.49 2.99 -6.58
C GLY A 363 3.73 3.38 -8.03
N SER A 364 3.29 4.57 -8.42
CA SER A 364 3.56 5.12 -9.74
C SER A 364 3.73 6.63 -9.65
N ILE A 365 4.83 7.10 -10.17
CA ILE A 365 5.11 8.49 -10.49
C ILE A 365 5.83 8.51 -11.85
N GLU A 366 6.20 9.69 -12.34
CA GLU A 366 6.83 9.83 -13.65
C GLU A 366 8.03 8.87 -13.85
N ASN A 367 7.92 7.95 -14.81
CA ASN A 367 8.95 6.97 -15.15
C ASN A 367 9.41 6.04 -14.02
N VAL A 368 8.58 5.88 -12.99
CA VAL A 368 8.82 4.99 -11.86
C VAL A 368 7.58 4.17 -11.57
N HIS A 369 7.76 2.86 -11.41
CA HIS A 369 6.73 1.92 -11.02
C HIS A 369 7.26 1.02 -9.91
N SER A 370 6.40 0.71 -8.95
CA SER A 370 6.78 -0.14 -7.82
C SER A 370 5.60 -0.97 -7.35
N MET A 371 5.89 -2.16 -6.85
CA MET A 371 4.94 -3.05 -6.20
C MET A 371 5.60 -3.69 -4.99
N ALA A 372 4.91 -3.69 -3.87
CA ALA A 372 5.27 -4.49 -2.72
C ALA A 372 4.03 -5.23 -2.23
N VAL A 373 4.10 -6.55 -2.16
CA VAL A 373 3.00 -7.41 -1.75
C VAL A 373 3.47 -8.51 -0.81
N HIS A 374 2.68 -8.75 0.21
CA HIS A 374 2.70 -9.96 1.00
C HIS A 374 1.69 -10.94 0.41
N ARG A 375 2.08 -12.20 0.24
CA ARG A 375 1.33 -13.23 -0.47
C ARG A 375 0.74 -14.24 0.51
N PRO A 376 -0.37 -14.92 0.15
CA PRO A 376 -0.96 -15.96 1.01
C PRO A 376 -0.01 -17.13 1.32
N ASP A 377 1.04 -17.31 0.52
CA ASP A 377 2.05 -18.36 0.71
C ASP A 377 3.21 -17.93 1.65
N GLY A 378 3.09 -16.76 2.30
CA GLY A 378 4.03 -16.22 3.26
C GLY A 378 5.23 -15.49 2.64
N LEU A 379 5.32 -15.39 1.32
CA LEU A 379 6.36 -14.59 0.67
C LEU A 379 5.97 -13.11 0.68
N THR A 380 6.90 -12.26 1.05
CA THR A 380 6.81 -10.80 0.85
C THR A 380 7.73 -10.41 -0.29
N VAL A 381 7.19 -9.84 -1.35
CA VAL A 381 7.94 -9.50 -2.56
C VAL A 381 7.84 -8.00 -2.85
N SER A 382 8.98 -7.38 -3.11
CA SER A 382 9.07 -6.00 -3.61
C SER A 382 9.73 -5.98 -4.99
N VAL A 383 9.15 -5.23 -5.92
CA VAL A 383 9.71 -4.98 -7.26
C VAL A 383 9.67 -3.49 -7.55
N LEU A 384 10.82 -2.89 -7.80
CA LEU A 384 11.02 -1.47 -8.06
C LEU A 384 11.58 -1.29 -9.48
N VAL A 385 10.97 -0.42 -10.29
CA VAL A 385 11.25 -0.31 -11.71
C VAL A 385 11.37 1.15 -12.14
N ASN A 386 12.41 1.47 -12.91
CA ASN A 386 12.52 2.72 -13.64
C ASN A 386 12.28 2.51 -15.14
N GLY A 387 11.50 3.40 -15.74
CA GLY A 387 11.17 3.38 -17.17
C GLY A 387 9.71 3.74 -17.42
N THR A 388 9.30 3.73 -18.68
CA THR A 388 7.93 4.03 -19.10
C THR A 388 7.01 2.81 -19.08
N LYS A 389 7.52 1.68 -18.65
CA LYS A 389 6.81 0.39 -18.53
C LYS A 389 6.96 -0.15 -17.11
N PRO A 390 6.02 -0.97 -16.63
CA PRO A 390 4.77 -1.35 -17.31
C PRO A 390 3.84 -0.14 -17.52
N LYS A 391 2.86 -0.25 -18.41
CA LYS A 391 1.84 0.82 -18.59
C LYS A 391 0.96 0.98 -17.36
N HIS A 392 0.61 -0.13 -16.76
CA HIS A 392 -0.16 -0.20 -15.52
C HIS A 392 0.70 -0.79 -14.43
N THR A 393 0.75 -0.15 -13.27
CA THR A 393 1.58 -0.63 -12.15
C THR A 393 1.07 -1.97 -11.64
N ASP A 394 -0.21 -2.27 -11.84
CA ASP A 394 -0.81 -3.55 -11.45
C ASP A 394 -0.27 -4.74 -12.27
N ASP A 395 0.30 -4.50 -13.47
CA ASP A 395 1.02 -5.52 -14.24
C ASP A 395 2.22 -6.12 -13.45
N LEU A 396 2.73 -5.40 -12.45
CA LEU A 396 3.83 -5.91 -11.60
C LEU A 396 3.37 -7.01 -10.64
N ILE A 397 2.08 -7.09 -10.26
CA ILE A 397 1.60 -8.21 -9.45
C ILE A 397 1.59 -9.50 -10.27
N ASP A 398 1.21 -9.40 -11.56
CA ASP A 398 1.26 -10.55 -12.48
C ASP A 398 2.70 -11.00 -12.72
N ALA A 399 3.64 -10.05 -12.86
CA ALA A 399 5.06 -10.34 -12.95
C ALA A 399 5.59 -11.08 -11.72
N ILE A 400 5.21 -10.64 -10.51
CA ILE A 400 5.57 -11.30 -9.25
C ILE A 400 4.98 -12.72 -9.20
N ASN A 401 3.70 -12.87 -9.55
CA ASN A 401 3.02 -14.17 -9.52
C ASN A 401 3.64 -15.15 -10.53
N ALA A 402 3.94 -14.68 -11.75
CA ALA A 402 4.63 -15.48 -12.77
C ALA A 402 6.05 -15.89 -12.30
N ALA A 403 6.78 -14.97 -11.66
CA ALA A 403 8.14 -15.24 -11.17
C ALA A 403 8.15 -16.26 -10.02
N VAL A 404 7.26 -16.12 -9.05
CA VAL A 404 7.14 -17.08 -7.95
C VAL A 404 6.72 -18.46 -8.46
N LEU A 405 5.75 -18.51 -9.39
CA LEU A 405 5.31 -19.76 -10.01
C LEU A 405 6.47 -20.44 -10.75
N ALA A 406 7.21 -19.71 -11.59
CA ALA A 406 8.34 -20.24 -12.32
C ALA A 406 9.43 -20.80 -11.39
N ALA A 407 9.75 -20.05 -10.33
CA ALA A 407 10.73 -20.49 -9.34
C ALA A 407 10.32 -21.79 -8.60
N ARG A 408 9.06 -21.95 -8.31
CA ARG A 408 8.53 -23.13 -7.57
C ARG A 408 8.32 -24.35 -8.45
N THR A 409 7.89 -24.15 -9.70
CA THR A 409 7.57 -25.27 -10.61
C THR A 409 8.76 -25.72 -11.45
N GLY A 410 9.81 -24.90 -11.58
CA GLY A 410 10.91 -25.13 -12.52
C GLY A 410 10.52 -24.90 -13.99
N ILE A 411 9.34 -24.29 -14.25
CA ILE A 411 8.85 -23.99 -15.61
C ILE A 411 9.06 -22.51 -15.89
N PRO A 412 9.85 -22.13 -16.92
CA PRO A 412 10.05 -20.73 -17.26
C PRO A 412 8.74 -19.99 -17.54
N ALA A 413 8.67 -18.73 -17.09
CA ALA A 413 7.57 -17.85 -17.44
C ALA A 413 7.56 -17.54 -18.93
N THR A 414 6.37 -17.34 -19.49
CA THR A 414 6.18 -16.94 -20.88
C THR A 414 5.56 -15.54 -20.96
N THR A 415 5.70 -14.86 -22.10
CA THR A 415 5.13 -13.52 -22.33
C THR A 415 3.59 -13.52 -22.45
N THR A 416 2.96 -14.69 -22.47
CA THR A 416 1.51 -14.79 -22.57
C THR A 416 0.90 -14.55 -21.17
N ILE A 417 0.67 -13.28 -20.83
CA ILE A 417 -0.31 -12.92 -19.82
C ILE A 417 -1.66 -13.28 -20.45
N ALA A 418 -2.43 -14.16 -19.82
CA ALA A 418 -3.77 -14.50 -20.28
C ALA A 418 -4.61 -13.20 -20.35
N PRO A 419 -5.47 -13.06 -21.36
CA PRO A 419 -6.25 -11.86 -21.59
C PRO A 419 -7.21 -11.54 -20.45
#